data_a2aa0650cf3eacfff01b95153af5acfd
#
_entry.id   a2aa0650cf3eacfff01b95153af5acfd
#
_cell.length_a   1.000
_cell.length_b   1.000
_cell.length_c   1.000
_cell.angle_alpha   90.00
_cell.angle_beta   90.00
_cell.angle_gamma   90.00
#
_symmetry.space_group_name_H-M   'P 1'
#
loop_
_entity.id
_entity.type
_entity.pdbx_description
1 polymer ?
#
loop_
_entity_poly.entity_id
_entity_poly.type
_entity_poly.pdbx_seq_one_letter_code
_entity_poly.pdbx_strand_id
1 'polypeptide(L)'
;MSGQGNRPEADMMKMLAEFRLPGLPDMEQLAAAQRRNFEALSGANKVALEGAQAVARRHTEILQQSMSEMTQAMQSMAGAQDPQAGASKQAEMLKSAYERAVGNMREVADLIQRSSTEALSLLNQRFTEAMDEVKAMTAKKG
;
A
#
# COMPACT_ATOMS: atom_id res chain seq x y z
N MET A 1 37.57 18.47 21.81
CA MET A 1 37.15 18.71 21.84
C MET A 1 36.48 18.82 21.91
N SER A 2 36.35 18.78 22.06
CA SER A 2 35.70 18.88 22.20
C SER A 2 34.82 19.26 22.11
N GLY A 3 34.84 19.46 21.80
CA GLY A 3 33.75 20.06 21.55
C GLY A 3 32.71 19.52 21.85
N GLN A 4 33.20 19.31 21.98
CA GLN A 4 32.47 18.92 22.27
C GLN A 4 31.42 18.98 22.66
N GLY A 5 31.42 19.10 23.14
CA GLY A 5 30.20 19.23 23.79
C GLY A 5 29.10 19.96 23.08
N ASN A 6 29.45 20.60 22.09
CA ASN A 6 28.50 21.41 21.34
C ASN A 6 27.85 20.61 20.23
N ARG A 7 26.94 19.81 20.60
CA ARG A 7 26.08 19.15 19.62
C ARG A 7 25.05 20.17 19.12
N PRO A 8 24.96 20.40 17.82
CA PRO A 8 23.96 21.34 17.31
C PRO A 8 22.54 21.02 17.76
N GLU A 9 22.26 19.74 17.92
CA GLU A 9 20.94 19.29 18.38
C GLU A 9 20.64 19.77 19.80
N ALA A 10 21.61 19.64 20.71
CA ALA A 10 21.44 20.06 22.09
C ALA A 10 21.29 21.57 22.18
N ASP A 11 22.06 22.31 21.38
CA ASP A 11 21.97 23.77 21.33
C ASP A 11 20.63 24.23 20.79
N MET A 12 20.12 23.56 19.76
CA MET A 12 18.81 23.87 19.21
C MET A 12 17.70 23.63 20.24
N MET A 13 17.81 22.54 20.98
CA MET A 13 16.83 22.24 22.01
C MET A 13 16.86 23.28 23.13
N LYS A 14 18.05 23.72 23.52
CA LYS A 14 18.19 24.79 24.52
C LYS A 14 17.62 26.11 24.01
N MET A 15 17.88 26.43 22.76
CA MET A 15 17.34 27.64 22.15
C MET A 15 15.83 27.60 22.12
N LEU A 16 15.26 26.46 21.75
CA LEU A 16 13.80 26.27 21.74
C LEU A 16 13.22 26.39 23.13
N ALA A 17 13.93 25.86 24.14
CA ALA A 17 13.48 25.96 25.52
C ALA A 17 13.54 27.40 26.04
N GLU A 18 14.56 28.16 25.65
CA GLU A 18 14.71 29.57 26.03
C GLU A 18 13.70 30.45 25.33
N PHE A 19 13.40 30.13 24.08
CA PHE A 19 12.43 30.87 23.28
C PHE A 19 11.04 30.33 23.43
N ARG A 20 10.67 29.87 24.60
CA ARG A 20 9.30 29.44 24.84
C ARG A 20 8.35 30.62 24.68
N LEU A 21 7.91 30.78 23.44
CA LEU A 21 6.91 31.77 23.17
C LEU A 21 5.55 31.26 23.63
N PRO A 22 4.72 32.14 24.23
CA PRO A 22 3.38 31.75 24.58
C PRO A 22 2.64 31.26 23.34
N GLY A 23 2.10 30.08 23.40
CA GLY A 23 1.35 29.52 22.30
C GLY A 23 2.10 28.50 21.45
N LEU A 24 3.38 28.26 21.73
CA LEU A 24 4.08 27.15 21.11
C LEU A 24 3.56 25.84 21.74
N PRO A 25 3.40 24.78 20.90
CA PRO A 25 2.95 23.51 21.45
C PRO A 25 3.97 22.97 22.46
N ASP A 26 3.44 22.28 23.44
CA ASP A 26 4.25 21.57 24.40
C ASP A 26 5.09 20.52 23.69
N MET A 27 6.33 20.31 24.17
CA MET A 27 7.22 19.31 23.58
C MET A 27 6.61 17.91 23.63
N GLU A 28 5.84 17.62 24.67
CA GLU A 28 5.13 16.35 24.78
C GLU A 28 4.11 16.20 23.65
N GLN A 29 3.39 17.28 23.34
CA GLN A 29 2.40 17.25 22.27
C GLN A 29 3.07 17.08 20.91
N LEU A 30 4.21 17.72 20.70
CA LEU A 30 4.98 17.57 19.46
C LEU A 30 5.49 16.14 19.33
N ALA A 31 6.02 15.57 20.40
CA ALA A 31 6.51 14.20 20.41
C ALA A 31 5.38 13.22 20.14
N ALA A 32 4.21 13.46 20.74
CA ALA A 32 3.04 12.62 20.51
C ALA A 32 2.56 12.72 19.06
N ALA A 33 2.55 13.93 18.50
CA ALA A 33 2.16 14.13 17.09
C ALA A 33 3.12 13.43 16.15
N GLN A 34 4.42 13.51 16.42
CA GLN A 34 5.43 12.82 15.63
C GLN A 34 5.25 11.31 15.70
N ARG A 35 4.94 10.79 16.88
CA ARG A 35 4.69 9.37 17.05
C ARG A 35 3.46 8.93 16.23
N ARG A 36 2.41 9.72 16.28
CA ARG A 36 1.20 9.42 15.49
C ARG A 36 1.47 9.47 14.00
N ASN A 37 2.28 10.43 13.57
CA ASN A 37 2.70 10.53 12.16
C ASN A 37 3.48 9.29 11.75
N PHE A 38 4.40 8.86 12.59
CA PHE A 38 5.20 7.66 12.34
C PHE A 38 4.33 6.42 12.29
N GLU A 39 3.38 6.31 13.20
CA GLU A 39 2.44 5.19 13.22
C GLU A 39 1.58 5.16 11.95
N ALA A 40 1.14 6.32 11.48
CA ALA A 40 0.34 6.42 10.26
C ALA A 40 1.15 6.00 9.05
N LEU A 41 2.40 6.47 8.95
CA LEU A 41 3.29 6.09 7.85
C LEU A 41 3.61 4.61 7.89
N SER A 42 3.86 4.09 9.08
CA SER A 42 4.14 2.67 9.28
C SER A 42 2.93 1.83 8.90
N GLY A 43 1.73 2.28 9.31
CA GLY A 43 0.48 1.60 8.96
C GLY A 43 0.23 1.60 7.46
N ALA A 44 0.43 2.77 6.82
CA ALA A 44 0.26 2.88 5.37
C ALA A 44 1.26 1.98 4.64
N ASN A 45 2.50 1.94 5.11
CA ASN A 45 3.53 1.08 4.53
C ASN A 45 3.17 -0.40 4.70
N LYS A 46 2.65 -0.77 5.85
CA LYS A 46 2.21 -2.14 6.12
C LYS A 46 1.08 -2.54 5.17
N VAL A 47 0.10 -1.66 4.98
CA VAL A 47 -1.01 -1.89 4.06
C VAL A 47 -0.47 -2.07 2.64
N ALA A 48 0.47 -1.23 2.23
CA ALA A 48 1.08 -1.32 0.90
C ALA A 48 1.82 -2.65 0.72
N LEU A 49 2.56 -3.09 1.75
CA LEU A 49 3.27 -4.38 1.71
C LEU A 49 2.30 -5.55 1.65
N GLU A 50 1.25 -5.51 2.47
CA GLU A 50 0.23 -6.56 2.45
C GLU A 50 -0.45 -6.63 1.09
N GLY A 51 -0.71 -5.46 0.49
CA GLY A 51 -1.27 -5.37 -0.85
C GLY A 51 -0.34 -5.98 -1.89
N ALA A 52 0.96 -5.67 -1.81
CA ALA A 52 1.95 -6.22 -2.72
C ALA A 52 2.04 -7.75 -2.57
N GLN A 53 1.98 -8.25 -1.35
CA GLN A 53 1.98 -9.69 -1.09
C GLN A 53 0.72 -10.36 -1.64
N ALA A 54 -0.43 -9.71 -1.49
CA ALA A 54 -1.69 -10.22 -2.03
C ALA A 54 -1.63 -10.32 -3.56
N VAL A 55 -1.08 -9.28 -4.20
CA VAL A 55 -0.91 -9.26 -5.66
C VAL A 55 0.05 -10.38 -6.09
N ALA A 56 1.17 -10.54 -5.39
CA ALA A 56 2.15 -11.58 -5.71
C ALA A 56 1.54 -12.97 -5.56
N ARG A 57 0.79 -13.18 -4.50
CA ARG A 57 0.11 -14.46 -4.26
C ARG A 57 -0.90 -14.76 -5.35
N ARG A 58 -1.70 -13.76 -5.71
CA ARG A 58 -2.69 -13.92 -6.77
C ARG A 58 -2.01 -14.20 -8.11
N HIS A 59 -0.90 -13.52 -8.38
CA HIS A 59 -0.13 -13.75 -9.59
C HIS A 59 0.36 -15.19 -9.68
N THR A 60 0.87 -15.72 -8.57
CA THR A 60 1.29 -17.11 -8.50
C THR A 60 0.14 -18.08 -8.75
N GLU A 61 -1.02 -17.80 -8.14
CA GLU A 61 -2.22 -18.61 -8.36
C GLU A 61 -2.65 -18.59 -9.83
N ILE A 62 -2.59 -17.43 -10.47
CA ILE A 62 -2.94 -17.26 -11.88
C ILE A 62 -1.98 -18.09 -12.74
N LEU A 63 -0.68 -18.06 -12.44
CA LEU A 63 0.31 -18.83 -13.18
C LEU A 63 0.04 -20.33 -13.04
N GLN A 64 -0.22 -20.81 -11.83
CA GLN A 64 -0.52 -22.21 -11.58
C GLN A 64 -1.79 -22.64 -12.31
N GLN A 65 -2.80 -21.80 -12.27
CA GLN A 65 -4.06 -22.05 -12.96
C GLN A 65 -3.86 -22.12 -14.46
N SER A 66 -3.07 -21.17 -15.01
CA SER A 66 -2.76 -21.13 -16.44
C SER A 66 -2.01 -22.39 -16.88
N MET A 67 -1.06 -22.85 -16.09
CA MET A 67 -0.32 -24.07 -16.38
C MET A 67 -1.22 -25.30 -16.36
N SER A 68 -2.10 -25.37 -15.37
CA SER A 68 -3.09 -26.45 -15.27
C SER A 68 -4.01 -26.48 -16.48
N GLU A 69 -4.50 -25.31 -16.88
CA GLU A 69 -5.36 -25.18 -18.06
C GLU A 69 -4.65 -25.57 -19.34
N MET A 70 -3.38 -25.19 -19.47
CA MET A 70 -2.57 -25.56 -20.62
C MET A 70 -2.41 -27.08 -20.70
N THR A 71 -2.15 -27.71 -19.56
CA THR A 71 -2.02 -29.19 -19.48
C THR A 71 -3.32 -29.86 -19.90
N GLN A 72 -4.45 -29.35 -19.37
CA GLN A 72 -5.77 -29.88 -19.72
C GLN A 72 -6.07 -29.69 -21.22
N ALA A 73 -5.70 -28.53 -21.75
CA ALA A 73 -5.88 -28.24 -23.17
C ALA A 73 -5.08 -29.22 -24.03
N MET A 74 -3.83 -29.47 -23.67
CA MET A 74 -2.99 -30.41 -24.39
C MET A 74 -3.57 -31.82 -24.36
N GLN A 75 -4.04 -32.27 -23.19
CA GLN A 75 -4.66 -33.58 -23.03
C GLN A 75 -5.94 -33.69 -23.87
N SER A 76 -6.74 -32.65 -23.86
CA SER A 76 -7.99 -32.58 -24.62
C SER A 76 -7.74 -32.63 -26.11
N MET A 77 -6.70 -31.93 -26.58
CA MET A 77 -6.34 -31.92 -28.01
C MET A 77 -5.79 -33.29 -28.44
N ALA A 78 -5.01 -33.92 -27.58
CA ALA A 78 -4.46 -35.26 -27.86
C ALA A 78 -5.54 -36.31 -27.99
N GLY A 79 -6.68 -36.11 -27.28
CA GLY A 79 -7.81 -37.00 -27.35
C GLY A 79 -8.79 -36.73 -28.49
N ALA A 80 -8.62 -35.61 -29.19
CA ALA A 80 -9.52 -35.25 -30.29
C ALA A 80 -9.20 -36.04 -31.54
N GLN A 81 -10.17 -36.83 -32.02
CA GLN A 81 -10.00 -37.66 -33.20
C GLN A 81 -10.35 -36.93 -34.48
N ASP A 82 -11.22 -35.93 -34.40
CA ASP A 82 -11.68 -35.14 -35.55
C ASP A 82 -10.96 -33.80 -35.58
N PRO A 83 -10.29 -33.45 -36.70
CA PRO A 83 -9.60 -32.17 -36.81
C PRO A 83 -10.52 -30.96 -36.63
N GLN A 84 -11.78 -31.03 -37.09
CA GLN A 84 -12.74 -29.93 -36.88
C GLN A 84 -13.11 -29.77 -35.44
N ALA A 85 -13.33 -30.87 -34.74
CA ALA A 85 -13.63 -30.84 -33.30
C ALA A 85 -12.45 -30.29 -32.51
N GLY A 86 -11.23 -30.65 -32.93
CA GLY A 86 -10.01 -30.13 -32.29
C GLY A 86 -9.84 -28.62 -32.50
N ALA A 87 -10.12 -28.14 -33.71
CA ALA A 87 -10.04 -26.72 -34.01
C ALA A 87 -11.09 -25.92 -33.26
N SER A 88 -12.29 -26.45 -33.14
CA SER A 88 -13.38 -25.83 -32.40
C SER A 88 -13.06 -25.73 -30.92
N LYS A 89 -12.54 -26.80 -30.33
CA LYS A 89 -12.11 -26.80 -28.94
C LYS A 89 -10.99 -25.82 -28.70
N GLN A 90 -10.04 -25.74 -29.63
CA GLN A 90 -8.93 -24.80 -29.52
C GLN A 90 -9.43 -23.37 -29.52
N ALA A 91 -10.40 -23.05 -30.38
CA ALA A 91 -11.01 -21.71 -30.44
C ALA A 91 -11.71 -21.37 -29.12
N GLU A 92 -12.46 -22.31 -28.56
CA GLU A 92 -13.14 -22.13 -27.28
C GLU A 92 -12.15 -21.94 -26.14
N MET A 93 -11.05 -22.69 -26.14
CA MET A 93 -10.02 -22.57 -25.13
C MET A 93 -9.33 -21.22 -25.19
N LEU A 94 -9.04 -20.74 -26.40
CA LEU A 94 -8.45 -19.43 -26.60
C LEU A 94 -9.36 -18.32 -26.09
N LYS A 95 -10.66 -18.44 -26.38
CA LYS A 95 -11.66 -17.48 -25.91
C LYS A 95 -11.74 -17.47 -24.40
N SER A 96 -11.83 -18.66 -23.78
CA SER A 96 -11.85 -18.82 -22.33
C SER A 96 -10.60 -18.26 -21.68
N ALA A 97 -9.44 -18.57 -22.26
CA ALA A 97 -8.16 -18.08 -21.74
C ALA A 97 -8.10 -16.55 -21.80
N TYR A 98 -8.60 -15.96 -22.89
CA TYR A 98 -8.64 -14.51 -23.02
C TYR A 98 -9.54 -13.88 -21.98
N GLU A 99 -10.75 -14.43 -21.81
CA GLU A 99 -11.72 -13.93 -20.82
C GLU A 99 -11.16 -14.02 -19.40
N ARG A 100 -10.47 -15.12 -19.08
CA ARG A 100 -9.83 -15.27 -17.77
C ARG A 100 -8.68 -14.32 -17.59
N ALA A 101 -7.87 -14.13 -18.63
CA ALA A 101 -6.76 -13.17 -18.56
C ALA A 101 -7.26 -11.77 -18.27
N VAL A 102 -8.33 -11.34 -18.95
CA VAL A 102 -8.94 -10.03 -18.73
C VAL A 102 -9.48 -9.93 -17.31
N GLY A 103 -10.19 -10.98 -16.85
CA GLY A 103 -10.73 -11.03 -15.49
C GLY A 103 -9.63 -10.97 -14.44
N ASN A 104 -8.55 -11.72 -14.66
CA ASN A 104 -7.40 -11.73 -13.75
C ASN A 104 -6.72 -10.38 -13.68
N MET A 105 -6.59 -9.71 -14.82
CA MET A 105 -6.00 -8.37 -14.88
C MET A 105 -6.84 -7.36 -14.10
N ARG A 106 -8.16 -7.44 -14.24
CA ARG A 106 -9.08 -6.58 -13.49
C ARG A 106 -8.98 -6.83 -12.00
N GLU A 107 -8.89 -8.10 -11.62
CA GLU A 107 -8.78 -8.48 -10.21
C GLU A 107 -7.49 -7.97 -9.59
N VAL A 108 -6.37 -8.11 -10.30
CA VAL A 108 -5.08 -7.61 -9.83
C VAL A 108 -5.10 -6.09 -9.74
N ALA A 109 -5.65 -5.42 -10.74
CA ALA A 109 -5.79 -3.96 -10.74
C ALA A 109 -6.64 -3.49 -9.56
N ASP A 110 -7.72 -4.21 -9.26
CA ASP A 110 -8.59 -3.91 -8.13
C ASP A 110 -7.86 -4.06 -6.80
N LEU A 111 -7.06 -5.12 -6.66
CA LEU A 111 -6.25 -5.33 -5.45
C LEU A 111 -5.26 -4.19 -5.24
N ILE A 112 -4.59 -3.78 -6.31
CA ILE A 112 -3.64 -2.66 -6.25
C ILE A 112 -4.36 -1.38 -5.85
N GLN A 113 -5.49 -1.12 -6.46
CA GLN A 113 -6.28 0.08 -6.19
C GLN A 113 -6.77 0.13 -4.75
N ARG A 114 -7.28 -0.99 -4.24
CA ARG A 114 -7.73 -1.09 -2.85
C ARG A 114 -6.60 -0.81 -1.88
N SER A 115 -5.45 -1.44 -2.12
CA SER A 115 -4.28 -1.27 -1.27
C SER A 115 -3.82 0.19 -1.26
N SER A 116 -3.76 0.81 -2.44
CA SER A 116 -3.39 2.22 -2.56
C SER A 116 -4.39 3.12 -1.86
N THR A 117 -5.68 2.85 -2.02
CA THR A 117 -6.75 3.63 -1.39
C THR A 117 -6.67 3.53 0.12
N GLU A 118 -6.44 2.33 0.66
CA GLU A 118 -6.30 2.13 2.10
C GLU A 118 -5.11 2.88 2.66
N ALA A 119 -3.96 2.79 1.97
CA ALA A 119 -2.76 3.49 2.40
C ALA A 119 -2.97 5.01 2.39
N LEU A 120 -3.56 5.53 1.32
CA LEU A 120 -3.86 6.95 1.20
C LEU A 120 -4.88 7.39 2.23
N SER A 121 -5.87 6.55 2.53
CA SER A 121 -6.89 6.84 3.53
C SER A 121 -6.26 7.01 4.91
N LEU A 122 -5.32 6.13 5.27
CA LEU A 122 -4.59 6.24 6.53
C LEU A 122 -3.81 7.54 6.62
N LEU A 123 -3.13 7.91 5.55
CA LEU A 123 -2.35 9.15 5.51
C LEU A 123 -3.26 10.38 5.54
N ASN A 124 -4.37 10.36 4.82
CA ASN A 124 -5.36 11.45 4.82
C ASN A 124 -5.97 11.62 6.19
N GLN A 125 -6.30 10.51 6.84
CA GLN A 125 -6.87 10.53 8.18
C GLN A 125 -5.88 11.20 9.16
N ARG A 126 -4.62 10.82 9.07
CA ARG A 126 -3.60 11.41 9.93
C ARG A 126 -3.41 12.89 9.63
N PHE A 127 -3.44 13.25 8.33
CA PHE A 127 -3.34 14.65 7.93
C PHE A 127 -4.47 15.49 8.53
N THR A 128 -5.71 14.97 8.45
CA THR A 128 -6.88 15.63 9.01
C THR A 128 -6.74 15.80 10.53
N GLU A 129 -6.28 14.75 11.22
CA GLU A 129 -6.04 14.81 12.65
C GLU A 129 -4.99 15.86 13.00
N ALA A 130 -3.91 15.91 12.21
CA ALA A 130 -2.86 16.91 12.42
C ALA A 130 -3.38 18.32 12.25
N MET A 131 -4.23 18.56 11.25
CA MET A 131 -4.86 19.85 11.05
C MET A 131 -5.76 20.23 12.21
N ASP A 132 -6.52 19.28 12.72
CA ASP A 132 -7.38 19.50 13.88
C ASP A 132 -6.56 19.82 15.13
N GLU A 133 -5.44 19.14 15.30
CA GLU A 133 -4.51 19.40 16.41
C GLU A 133 -3.97 20.82 16.34
N VAL A 134 -3.59 21.27 15.16
CA VAL A 134 -3.09 22.63 14.96
C VAL A 134 -4.19 23.65 15.28
N LYS A 135 -5.41 23.40 14.82
CA LYS A 135 -6.55 24.28 15.11
C LYS A 135 -6.81 24.37 16.60
N ALA A 136 -6.75 23.23 17.30
CA ALA A 136 -6.97 23.19 18.75
C ALA A 136 -5.91 24.00 19.48
N MET A 137 -4.66 23.90 19.05
CA MET A 137 -3.56 24.68 19.63
C MET A 137 -3.75 26.17 19.41
N THR A 138 -4.16 26.55 18.19
CA THR A 138 -4.41 27.94 17.83
C THR A 138 -5.61 28.49 18.59
N ALA A 139 -6.65 27.69 18.76
CA ALA A 139 -7.83 28.11 19.50
C ALA A 139 -7.53 28.41 20.97
N LYS A 140 -6.61 27.67 21.56
CA LYS A 140 -6.18 27.90 22.96
C LYS A 140 -5.45 29.22 23.14
N LYS A 141 -4.90 29.76 22.06
CA LYS A 141 -4.22 31.06 22.10
C LYS A 141 -5.19 32.25 22.22
N GLY A 142 -6.35 32.10 21.65
CA GLY A 142 -7.33 33.15 21.65
C GLY A 142 -8.03 33.23 22.98
#